data_ebb10fe5c65a65e8ff37a18046bb6528
#
_entry.id   ebb10fe5c65a65e8ff37a18046bb6528
#
_cell.length_a   1.000
_cell.length_b   1.000
_cell.length_c   1.000
_cell.angle_alpha   90.00
_cell.angle_beta   90.00
_cell.angle_gamma   90.00
#
_symmetry.space_group_name_H-M   'P 1'
#
loop_
_entity.id
_entity.type
_entity.pdbx_description
1 polymer ?
#
loop_
_entity_poly.entity_id
_entity_poly.type
_entity_poly.pdbx_seq_one_letter_code
_entity_poly.pdbx_strand_id
1 'polypeptide(L)'
;MNTNSNTYTVIYSIILVVVVAAVLAFAAMFLKPTQEANVKKDTIGQILTAATVQGEDILATYQQEIESAILVDIEGNKVKDLDIASCEVYGNSDLKRQIAAEQKALPVYIFKNGITVVPCYGAGLWGPIWGYVGFEGDLNTIKAVCFGHKGETPGLGAKIADEPSFAEAFVGKTVGEGEVLFEIAKPANRVTENNGVDAISGATITSQALGKTLNQWFGFYQNYFAKNGAACQQNCEGCTECTEVEPANTVEE
;
A
#
# COMPACT_ATOMS: atom_id res chain seq x y z
N MET A 1 -16.52 -27.22 -52.03
CA MET A 1 -15.18 -27.08 -51.44
C MET A 1 -14.91 -28.37 -50.70
N ASN A 2 -13.76 -29.03 -50.91
CA ASN A 2 -13.47 -30.30 -50.25
C ASN A 2 -13.04 -30.02 -48.80
N THR A 3 -13.94 -30.25 -47.84
CA THR A 3 -13.73 -29.96 -46.40
C THR A 3 -12.67 -30.85 -45.73
N ASN A 4 -12.23 -31.92 -46.42
CA ASN A 4 -11.22 -32.86 -45.94
C ASN A 4 -9.81 -32.51 -46.44
N SER A 5 -9.61 -31.38 -47.10
CA SER A 5 -8.27 -30.99 -47.54
C SER A 5 -7.52 -30.25 -46.44
N ASN A 6 -6.21 -30.52 -46.28
CA ASN A 6 -5.35 -29.82 -45.34
C ASN A 6 -5.39 -28.29 -45.52
N THR A 7 -5.48 -27.84 -46.78
CA THR A 7 -5.58 -26.42 -47.12
C THR A 7 -6.85 -25.78 -46.56
N TYR A 8 -8.01 -26.47 -46.65
CA TYR A 8 -9.25 -25.98 -46.07
C TYR A 8 -9.14 -25.83 -44.54
N THR A 9 -8.59 -26.84 -43.89
CA THR A 9 -8.41 -26.81 -42.40
C THR A 9 -7.51 -25.66 -41.99
N VAL A 10 -6.40 -25.42 -42.67
CA VAL A 10 -5.48 -24.31 -42.38
C VAL A 10 -6.16 -22.96 -42.57
N ILE A 11 -6.83 -22.73 -43.69
CA ILE A 11 -7.52 -21.47 -43.97
C ILE A 11 -8.66 -21.22 -42.95
N TYR A 12 -9.45 -22.24 -42.64
CA TYR A 12 -10.50 -22.16 -41.64
C TYR A 12 -9.95 -21.80 -40.27
N SER A 13 -8.87 -22.45 -39.83
CA SER A 13 -8.24 -22.16 -38.53
C SER A 13 -7.70 -20.73 -38.47
N ILE A 14 -7.09 -20.22 -39.53
CA ILE A 14 -6.59 -18.85 -39.61
C ILE A 14 -7.75 -17.85 -39.47
N ILE A 15 -8.82 -18.04 -40.25
CA ILE A 15 -9.98 -17.16 -40.22
C ILE A 15 -10.61 -17.16 -38.80
N LEU A 16 -10.76 -18.34 -38.20
CA LEU A 16 -11.34 -18.48 -36.86
C LEU A 16 -10.48 -17.74 -35.82
N VAL A 17 -9.17 -17.90 -35.84
CA VAL A 17 -8.25 -17.22 -34.94
C VAL A 17 -8.31 -15.71 -35.12
N VAL A 18 -8.33 -15.21 -36.35
CA VAL A 18 -8.42 -13.77 -36.66
C VAL A 18 -9.73 -13.19 -36.14
N VAL A 19 -10.86 -13.87 -36.36
CA VAL A 19 -12.17 -13.41 -35.91
C VAL A 19 -12.21 -13.34 -34.37
N VAL A 20 -11.76 -14.42 -33.69
CA VAL A 20 -11.73 -14.45 -32.21
C VAL A 20 -10.81 -13.36 -31.67
N ALA A 21 -9.62 -13.21 -32.26
CA ALA A 21 -8.66 -12.18 -31.82
C ALA A 21 -9.25 -10.77 -32.00
N ALA A 22 -9.95 -10.50 -33.11
CA ALA A 22 -10.59 -9.21 -33.37
C ALA A 22 -11.70 -8.91 -32.35
N VAL A 23 -12.54 -9.90 -32.04
CA VAL A 23 -13.61 -9.75 -31.03
C VAL A 23 -13.03 -9.49 -29.64
N LEU A 24 -12.00 -10.25 -29.25
CA LEU A 24 -11.35 -10.05 -27.95
C LEU A 24 -10.64 -8.70 -27.86
N ALA A 25 -9.95 -8.27 -28.92
CA ALA A 25 -9.29 -6.97 -28.97
C ALA A 25 -10.32 -5.82 -28.86
N PHE A 26 -11.43 -5.92 -29.58
CA PHE A 26 -12.51 -4.94 -29.50
C PHE A 26 -13.10 -4.86 -28.09
N ALA A 27 -13.44 -5.99 -27.47
CA ALA A 27 -13.96 -6.05 -26.11
C ALA A 27 -12.95 -5.45 -25.11
N ALA A 28 -11.66 -5.82 -25.22
CA ALA A 28 -10.62 -5.29 -24.35
C ALA A 28 -10.48 -3.76 -24.46
N MET A 29 -10.47 -3.23 -25.69
CA MET A 29 -10.42 -1.77 -25.91
C MET A 29 -11.62 -1.03 -25.35
N PHE A 30 -12.81 -1.62 -25.52
CA PHE A 30 -14.06 -1.01 -25.02
C PHE A 30 -14.14 -0.98 -23.50
N LEU A 31 -13.67 -2.05 -22.83
CA LEU A 31 -13.71 -2.17 -21.38
C LEU A 31 -12.55 -1.44 -20.67
N LYS A 32 -11.47 -1.13 -21.38
CA LYS A 32 -10.25 -0.54 -20.80
C LYS A 32 -10.52 0.73 -19.96
N PRO A 33 -11.28 1.74 -20.42
CA PRO A 33 -11.53 2.95 -19.63
C PRO A 33 -12.23 2.65 -18.31
N THR A 34 -13.21 1.73 -18.33
CA THR A 34 -13.94 1.32 -17.12
C THR A 34 -13.03 0.56 -16.14
N GLN A 35 -12.15 -0.29 -16.67
CA GLN A 35 -11.18 -1.01 -15.83
C GLN A 35 -10.19 -0.05 -15.18
N GLU A 36 -9.65 0.93 -15.91
CA GLU A 36 -8.74 1.94 -15.35
C GLU A 36 -9.42 2.78 -14.26
N ALA A 37 -10.68 3.18 -14.47
CA ALA A 37 -11.46 3.91 -13.48
C ALA A 37 -11.70 3.07 -12.20
N ASN A 38 -12.02 1.78 -12.35
CA ASN A 38 -12.22 0.88 -11.22
C ASN A 38 -10.92 0.64 -10.45
N VAL A 39 -9.79 0.41 -11.15
CA VAL A 39 -8.47 0.25 -10.51
C VAL A 39 -8.10 1.50 -9.73
N LYS A 40 -8.34 2.68 -10.29
CA LYS A 40 -8.10 3.95 -9.60
C LYS A 40 -8.96 4.09 -8.35
N LYS A 41 -10.25 3.78 -8.44
CA LYS A 41 -11.18 3.82 -7.32
C LYS A 41 -10.77 2.83 -6.22
N ASP A 42 -10.37 1.62 -6.57
CA ASP A 42 -9.88 0.61 -5.64
C ASP A 42 -8.58 1.08 -4.94
N THR A 43 -7.63 1.61 -5.70
CA THR A 43 -6.39 2.20 -5.16
C THR A 43 -6.69 3.28 -4.12
N ILE A 44 -7.60 4.20 -4.41
CA ILE A 44 -7.99 5.26 -3.49
C ILE A 44 -8.69 4.69 -2.26
N GLY A 45 -9.55 3.68 -2.43
CA GLY A 45 -10.19 2.99 -1.30
C GLY A 45 -9.17 2.36 -0.34
N GLN A 46 -8.11 1.75 -0.87
CA GLN A 46 -7.04 1.19 -0.05
C GLN A 46 -6.23 2.29 0.68
N ILE A 47 -5.97 3.42 0.03
CA ILE A 47 -5.31 4.59 0.65
C ILE A 47 -6.17 5.13 1.80
N LEU A 48 -7.48 5.31 1.59
CA LEU A 48 -8.42 5.76 2.62
C LEU A 48 -8.51 4.79 3.80
N THR A 49 -8.50 3.48 3.53
CA THR A 49 -8.47 2.45 4.58
C THR A 49 -7.21 2.58 5.44
N ALA A 50 -6.05 2.75 4.82
CA ALA A 50 -4.79 2.97 5.54
C ALA A 50 -4.76 4.31 6.30
N ALA A 51 -5.50 5.32 5.82
CA ALA A 51 -5.71 6.60 6.50
C ALA A 51 -6.78 6.54 7.60
N THR A 52 -7.43 5.39 7.83
CA THR A 52 -8.58 5.23 8.73
C THR A 52 -9.76 6.15 8.43
N VAL A 53 -9.94 6.49 7.15
CA VAL A 53 -11.03 7.35 6.67
C VAL A 53 -12.09 6.48 5.99
N GLN A 54 -13.36 6.71 6.32
CA GLN A 54 -14.51 6.02 5.73
C GLN A 54 -15.47 7.03 5.11
N GLY A 55 -16.11 6.64 4.00
CA GLY A 55 -17.11 7.46 3.33
C GLY A 55 -17.85 6.66 2.26
N GLU A 56 -19.05 7.08 1.91
CA GLU A 56 -19.89 6.40 0.91
C GLU A 56 -19.35 6.58 -0.51
N ASP A 57 -18.90 7.79 -0.84
CA ASP A 57 -18.24 8.08 -2.12
C ASP A 57 -16.73 8.19 -1.94
N ILE A 58 -16.03 7.17 -2.40
CA ILE A 58 -14.56 7.04 -2.27
C ILE A 58 -13.83 8.25 -2.87
N LEU A 59 -14.24 8.74 -4.03
CA LEU A 59 -13.55 9.83 -4.71
C LEU A 59 -13.80 11.17 -4.01
N ALA A 60 -15.04 11.44 -3.63
CA ALA A 60 -15.42 12.65 -2.91
C ALA A 60 -14.78 12.66 -1.52
N THR A 61 -14.77 11.54 -0.81
CA THR A 61 -14.14 11.39 0.51
C THR A 61 -12.63 11.65 0.43
N TYR A 62 -11.97 11.09 -0.58
CA TYR A 62 -10.53 11.34 -0.79
C TYR A 62 -10.26 12.83 -0.99
N GLN A 63 -11.01 13.53 -1.87
CA GLN A 63 -10.83 14.95 -2.14
C GLN A 63 -11.10 15.83 -0.91
N GLN A 64 -12.02 15.40 -0.04
CA GLN A 64 -12.40 16.15 1.17
C GLN A 64 -11.41 15.96 2.31
N GLU A 65 -10.91 14.73 2.51
CA GLU A 65 -10.12 14.37 3.68
C GLU A 65 -8.61 14.48 3.47
N ILE A 66 -8.16 14.47 2.21
CA ILE A 66 -6.73 14.65 1.92
C ILE A 66 -6.33 16.11 2.13
N GLU A 67 -5.20 16.34 2.79
CA GLU A 67 -4.58 17.65 2.95
C GLU A 67 -3.62 17.92 1.80
N SER A 68 -2.71 16.98 1.55
CA SER A 68 -1.79 17.06 0.42
C SER A 68 -1.39 15.68 -0.09
N ALA A 69 -1.10 15.60 -1.39
CA ALA A 69 -0.52 14.44 -2.02
C ALA A 69 0.72 14.88 -2.81
N ILE A 70 1.86 14.31 -2.50
CA ILE A 70 3.15 14.74 -3.04
C ILE A 70 3.97 13.56 -3.55
N LEU A 71 4.90 13.84 -4.44
CA LEU A 71 6.00 12.94 -4.77
C LEU A 71 7.25 13.43 -4.10
N VAL A 72 8.00 12.52 -3.49
CA VAL A 72 9.29 12.79 -2.87
C VAL A 72 10.37 11.94 -3.53
N ASP A 73 11.60 12.41 -3.52
CA ASP A 73 12.77 11.62 -3.94
C ASP A 73 13.33 10.76 -2.79
N ILE A 74 14.32 9.95 -3.07
CA ILE A 74 14.99 9.12 -2.05
C ILE A 74 15.78 9.95 -1.01
N GLU A 75 16.04 11.21 -1.30
CA GLU A 75 16.64 12.16 -0.36
C GLU A 75 15.60 12.79 0.57
N GLY A 76 14.31 12.50 0.35
CA GLY A 76 13.19 13.01 1.13
C GLY A 76 12.78 14.44 0.76
N ASN A 77 13.20 14.96 -0.40
CA ASN A 77 12.78 16.27 -0.87
C ASN A 77 11.52 16.14 -1.73
N LYS A 78 10.64 17.13 -1.61
CA LYS A 78 9.45 17.20 -2.47
C LYS A 78 9.81 17.48 -3.91
N VAL A 79 9.35 16.63 -4.82
CA VAL A 79 9.57 16.74 -6.27
C VAL A 79 8.38 17.41 -6.97
N LYS A 80 7.14 16.97 -6.63
CA LYS A 80 5.92 17.42 -7.32
C LYS A 80 4.72 17.29 -6.39
N ASP A 81 3.71 18.17 -6.56
CA ASP A 81 2.38 17.94 -6.01
C ASP A 81 1.57 17.06 -6.96
N LEU A 82 0.82 16.12 -6.40
CA LEU A 82 -0.17 15.33 -7.14
C LEU A 82 -1.50 16.11 -7.18
N ASP A 83 -2.19 16.00 -8.30
CA ASP A 83 -3.47 16.70 -8.48
C ASP A 83 -4.59 15.98 -7.72
N ILE A 84 -4.99 16.57 -6.60
CA ILE A 84 -6.09 16.07 -5.75
C ILE A 84 -7.43 16.17 -6.49
N ALA A 85 -7.65 17.21 -7.29
CA ALA A 85 -8.92 17.42 -7.98
C ALA A 85 -9.19 16.32 -9.01
N SER A 86 -8.17 15.85 -9.71
CA SER A 86 -8.27 14.71 -10.64
C SER A 86 -8.07 13.37 -9.94
N CYS A 87 -7.86 13.36 -8.61
CA CYS A 87 -7.49 12.17 -7.84
C CYS A 87 -6.27 11.45 -8.45
N GLU A 88 -5.18 12.19 -8.72
CA GLU A 88 -3.94 11.60 -9.23
C GLU A 88 -3.33 10.72 -8.13
N VAL A 89 -3.28 9.41 -8.36
CA VAL A 89 -2.71 8.42 -7.43
C VAL A 89 -1.79 7.46 -8.18
N TYR A 90 -0.80 6.94 -7.48
CA TYR A 90 0.13 5.95 -8.01
C TYR A 90 -0.39 4.54 -7.74
N GLY A 91 -0.78 3.86 -8.81
CA GLY A 91 -1.20 2.47 -8.77
C GLY A 91 -0.02 1.50 -8.88
N ASN A 92 -0.31 0.20 -8.85
CA ASN A 92 0.69 -0.87 -8.84
C ASN A 92 1.68 -0.82 -10.02
N SER A 93 1.24 -0.41 -11.21
CA SER A 93 2.11 -0.25 -12.38
C SER A 93 3.12 0.89 -12.23
N ASP A 94 2.73 1.96 -11.54
CA ASP A 94 3.57 3.12 -11.27
C ASP A 94 4.58 2.77 -10.18
N LEU A 95 4.13 2.15 -9.08
CA LEU A 95 4.99 1.69 -7.99
C LEU A 95 6.04 0.67 -8.47
N LYS A 96 5.65 -0.26 -9.34
CA LYS A 96 6.59 -1.21 -9.97
C LYS A 96 7.70 -0.49 -10.73
N ARG A 97 7.38 0.61 -11.45
CA ARG A 97 8.39 1.40 -12.18
C ARG A 97 9.37 2.08 -11.23
N GLN A 98 8.91 2.52 -10.04
CA GLN A 98 9.78 3.17 -9.06
C GLN A 98 10.85 2.24 -8.48
N ILE A 99 10.59 0.93 -8.39
CA ILE A 99 11.62 -0.02 -7.93
C ILE A 99 12.83 -0.03 -8.87
N ALA A 100 12.60 0.06 -10.18
CA ALA A 100 13.63 0.01 -11.21
C ALA A 100 14.20 1.40 -11.58
N ALA A 101 13.59 2.49 -11.13
CA ALA A 101 14.03 3.84 -11.47
C ALA A 101 15.33 4.20 -10.74
N GLU A 102 16.25 4.88 -11.44
CA GLU A 102 17.44 5.45 -10.81
C GLU A 102 17.07 6.56 -9.84
N GLN A 103 16.21 7.48 -10.28
CA GLN A 103 15.60 8.51 -9.44
C GLN A 103 14.18 8.09 -9.13
N LYS A 104 13.92 7.69 -7.89
CA LYS A 104 12.59 7.27 -7.46
C LYS A 104 11.73 8.49 -7.16
N ALA A 105 10.50 8.47 -7.67
CA ALA A 105 9.46 9.42 -7.32
C ALA A 105 8.42 8.69 -6.46
N LEU A 106 8.50 8.87 -5.16
CA LEU A 106 7.78 8.11 -4.14
C LEU A 106 6.55 8.90 -3.70
N PRO A 107 5.33 8.37 -3.85
CA PRO A 107 4.13 9.08 -3.45
C PRO A 107 3.92 9.06 -1.93
N VAL A 108 3.51 10.19 -1.39
CA VAL A 108 3.12 10.38 0.01
C VAL A 108 1.78 11.07 0.04
N TYR A 109 0.83 10.52 0.79
CA TYR A 109 -0.53 11.04 0.94
C TYR A 109 -0.74 11.48 2.37
N ILE A 110 -0.93 12.79 2.59
CA ILE A 110 -1.10 13.39 3.91
C ILE A 110 -2.57 13.75 4.09
N PHE A 111 -3.16 13.28 5.18
CA PHE A 111 -4.57 13.47 5.49
C PHE A 111 -4.76 14.49 6.61
N LYS A 112 -5.92 15.17 6.61
CA LYS A 112 -6.30 16.18 7.62
C LYS A 112 -6.39 15.65 9.04
N ASN A 113 -6.59 14.32 9.19
CA ASN A 113 -6.55 13.66 10.50
C ASN A 113 -5.13 13.41 11.04
N GLY A 114 -4.09 13.94 10.37
CA GLY A 114 -2.69 13.81 10.76
C GLY A 114 -2.03 12.49 10.32
N ILE A 115 -2.76 11.60 9.63
CA ILE A 115 -2.20 10.34 9.13
C ILE A 115 -1.50 10.57 7.80
N THR A 116 -0.29 10.05 7.67
CA THR A 116 0.47 10.03 6.43
C THR A 116 0.53 8.62 5.88
N VAL A 117 0.06 8.42 4.65
CA VAL A 117 0.02 7.12 4.00
C VAL A 117 1.10 7.03 2.94
N VAL A 118 1.88 5.94 2.99
CA VAL A 118 2.87 5.59 1.97
C VAL A 118 2.57 4.21 1.39
N PRO A 119 2.73 4.01 0.08
CA PRO A 119 2.55 2.71 -0.55
C PRO A 119 3.81 1.86 -0.46
N CYS A 120 3.61 0.57 -0.67
CA CYS A 120 4.67 -0.39 -0.97
C CYS A 120 4.24 -1.37 -2.06
N TYR A 121 5.19 -1.90 -2.81
CA TYR A 121 4.95 -2.86 -3.88
C TYR A 121 6.11 -3.85 -3.98
N GLY A 122 5.80 -5.13 -4.12
CA GLY A 122 6.82 -6.19 -4.19
C GLY A 122 6.34 -7.45 -4.89
N ALA A 123 7.15 -8.49 -4.82
CA ALA A 123 6.84 -9.81 -5.34
C ALA A 123 6.50 -10.75 -4.19
N GLY A 124 5.30 -11.31 -4.20
CA GLY A 124 4.89 -12.42 -3.34
C GLY A 124 5.34 -13.77 -3.89
N LEU A 125 4.69 -14.84 -3.42
CA LEU A 125 5.01 -16.20 -3.85
C LEU A 125 4.46 -16.50 -5.26
N TRP A 126 3.22 -16.10 -5.53
CA TRP A 126 2.53 -16.39 -6.78
C TRP A 126 2.30 -15.18 -7.68
N GLY A 127 2.53 -14.00 -7.17
CA GLY A 127 2.31 -12.78 -7.93
C GLY A 127 2.73 -11.53 -7.17
N PRO A 128 2.47 -10.35 -7.73
CA PRO A 128 2.74 -9.11 -7.01
C PRO A 128 1.86 -8.98 -5.77
N ILE A 129 2.48 -8.41 -4.74
CA ILE A 129 1.84 -7.96 -3.51
C ILE A 129 2.09 -6.46 -3.37
N TRP A 130 1.19 -5.77 -2.70
CA TRP A 130 1.31 -4.34 -2.45
C TRP A 130 0.62 -3.97 -1.14
N GLY A 131 0.81 -2.77 -0.69
CA GLY A 131 0.12 -2.25 0.48
C GLY A 131 0.23 -0.75 0.60
N TYR A 132 -0.58 -0.24 1.49
CA TYR A 132 -0.58 1.14 1.93
C TYR A 132 -0.43 1.12 3.45
N VAL A 133 0.53 1.88 3.95
CA VAL A 133 0.84 1.96 5.38
C VAL A 133 0.58 3.38 5.84
N GLY A 134 -0.36 3.53 6.76
CA GLY A 134 -0.69 4.80 7.42
C GLY A 134 0.12 4.96 8.69
N PHE A 135 0.86 6.05 8.78
CA PHE A 135 1.65 6.45 9.93
C PHE A 135 0.96 7.56 10.70
N GLU A 136 1.14 7.58 12.01
CA GLU A 136 0.78 8.73 12.85
C GLU A 136 1.67 9.95 12.52
N GLY A 137 1.39 11.10 13.10
CA GLY A 137 2.12 12.32 12.81
C GLY A 137 3.64 12.26 13.11
N ASP A 138 4.08 11.28 13.90
CA ASP A 138 5.49 11.02 14.18
C ASP A 138 6.23 10.36 13.01
N LEU A 139 5.52 9.93 11.96
CA LEU A 139 6.05 9.19 10.79
C LEU A 139 6.84 7.93 11.17
N ASN A 140 6.59 7.38 12.33
CA ASN A 140 7.24 6.19 12.87
C ASN A 140 6.24 5.13 13.33
N THR A 141 5.16 5.56 13.99
CA THR A 141 4.13 4.65 14.52
C THR A 141 3.08 4.33 13.45
N ILE A 142 2.88 3.05 13.19
CA ILE A 142 1.89 2.56 12.22
C ILE A 142 0.49 2.67 12.84
N LYS A 143 -0.40 3.41 12.17
CA LYS A 143 -1.80 3.57 12.56
C LYS A 143 -2.71 2.51 11.97
N ALA A 144 -2.53 2.23 10.69
CA ALA A 144 -3.29 1.22 9.97
C ALA A 144 -2.52 0.75 8.74
N VAL A 145 -2.87 -0.43 8.23
CA VAL A 145 -2.33 -0.95 6.98
C VAL A 145 -3.45 -1.53 6.12
N CYS A 146 -3.28 -1.47 4.81
CA CYS A 146 -4.13 -2.15 3.86
C CYS A 146 -3.24 -2.85 2.84
N PHE A 147 -3.26 -4.19 2.83
CA PHE A 147 -2.49 -4.99 1.90
C PHE A 147 -3.36 -5.56 0.79
N GLY A 148 -2.72 -5.89 -0.33
CA GLY A 148 -3.35 -6.53 -1.47
C GLY A 148 -2.39 -7.49 -2.17
N HIS A 149 -2.97 -8.38 -2.96
CA HIS A 149 -2.22 -9.35 -3.76
C HIS A 149 -2.92 -9.63 -5.10
N LYS A 150 -2.18 -10.13 -6.07
CA LYS A 150 -2.76 -10.49 -7.38
C LYS A 150 -3.16 -11.96 -7.48
N GLY A 151 -2.44 -12.87 -6.83
CA GLY A 151 -2.63 -14.29 -7.09
C GLY A 151 -2.16 -15.22 -5.98
N GLU A 152 -2.07 -14.74 -4.74
CA GLU A 152 -1.72 -15.59 -3.60
C GLU A 152 -2.85 -16.59 -3.31
N THR A 153 -2.50 -17.73 -2.71
CA THR A 153 -3.43 -18.83 -2.46
C THR A 153 -4.46 -18.44 -1.39
N PRO A 154 -5.78 -18.56 -1.68
CA PRO A 154 -6.84 -18.33 -0.69
C PRO A 154 -6.65 -19.17 0.57
N GLY A 155 -6.88 -18.57 1.74
CA GLY A 155 -6.71 -19.21 3.05
C GLY A 155 -5.25 -19.41 3.49
N LEU A 156 -4.27 -19.07 2.65
CA LEU A 156 -2.83 -19.08 2.94
C LEU A 156 -2.25 -17.68 2.71
N GLY A 157 -1.51 -17.48 1.62
CA GLY A 157 -0.87 -16.20 1.29
C GLY A 157 -1.84 -15.04 1.11
N ALA A 158 -3.06 -15.31 0.62
CA ALA A 158 -4.12 -14.30 0.49
C ALA A 158 -4.53 -13.66 1.82
N LYS A 159 -4.29 -14.34 2.94
CA LYS A 159 -4.58 -13.80 4.29
C LYS A 159 -3.87 -12.49 4.61
N ILE A 160 -2.80 -12.13 3.90
CA ILE A 160 -2.19 -10.80 4.06
C ILE A 160 -3.19 -9.66 3.81
N ALA A 161 -4.19 -9.90 2.93
CA ALA A 161 -5.24 -8.95 2.57
C ALA A 161 -6.60 -9.31 3.19
N ASP A 162 -6.91 -10.62 3.31
CA ASP A 162 -8.24 -11.10 3.66
C ASP A 162 -8.44 -11.28 5.17
N GLU A 163 -7.36 -11.32 5.97
CA GLU A 163 -7.42 -11.57 7.41
C GLU A 163 -7.28 -10.26 8.21
N PRO A 164 -8.33 -9.70 8.79
CA PRO A 164 -8.26 -8.44 9.55
C PRO A 164 -7.27 -8.49 10.71
N SER A 165 -7.17 -9.63 11.41
CA SER A 165 -6.25 -9.80 12.53
C SER A 165 -4.78 -9.64 12.14
N PHE A 166 -4.42 -9.94 10.88
CA PHE A 166 -3.07 -9.72 10.38
C PHE A 166 -2.78 -8.22 10.20
N ALA A 167 -3.72 -7.46 9.65
CA ALA A 167 -3.59 -6.00 9.53
C ALA A 167 -3.58 -5.32 10.91
N GLU A 168 -4.42 -5.77 11.84
CA GLU A 168 -4.49 -5.27 13.22
C GLU A 168 -3.16 -5.46 13.98
N ALA A 169 -2.41 -6.53 13.69
CA ALA A 169 -1.13 -6.79 14.33
C ALA A 169 -0.06 -5.71 14.05
N PHE A 170 -0.24 -4.89 13.00
CA PHE A 170 0.66 -3.79 12.67
C PHE A 170 0.36 -2.52 13.48
N VAL A 171 -0.83 -2.37 14.02
CA VAL A 171 -1.27 -1.16 14.73
C VAL A 171 -0.39 -0.93 15.96
N GLY A 172 0.14 0.29 16.09
CA GLY A 172 1.03 0.68 17.19
C GLY A 172 2.45 0.14 17.06
N LYS A 173 2.78 -0.58 15.98
CA LYS A 173 4.16 -0.97 15.69
C LYS A 173 4.93 0.20 15.13
N THR A 174 6.26 0.18 15.32
CA THR A 174 7.15 1.26 14.89
C THR A 174 8.10 0.78 13.81
N VAL A 175 8.61 1.71 13.02
CA VAL A 175 9.72 1.43 12.11
C VAL A 175 11.01 1.41 12.92
N GLY A 176 11.78 0.34 12.79
CA GLY A 176 13.07 0.18 13.49
C GLY A 176 14.18 1.03 12.87
N GLU A 177 15.33 0.98 13.51
CA GLU A 177 16.55 1.60 13.02
C GLU A 177 17.53 0.54 12.51
N GLY A 178 18.40 0.91 11.58
CA GLY A 178 19.46 0.04 11.06
C GLY A 178 19.06 -0.73 9.79
N GLU A 179 19.54 -1.98 9.69
CA GLU A 179 19.41 -2.78 8.45
C GLU A 179 18.02 -3.41 8.30
N VAL A 180 17.36 -3.73 9.41
CA VAL A 180 16.00 -4.31 9.43
C VAL A 180 15.02 -3.31 10.02
N LEU A 181 14.28 -2.64 9.16
CA LEU A 181 13.31 -1.62 9.56
C LEU A 181 12.00 -2.22 10.06
N PHE A 182 11.56 -3.34 9.48
CA PHE A 182 10.35 -4.05 9.90
C PHE A 182 10.48 -5.55 9.62
N GLU A 183 10.15 -6.39 10.59
CA GLU A 183 10.33 -7.84 10.47
C GLU A 183 8.99 -8.58 10.45
N ILE A 184 8.80 -9.49 9.49
CA ILE A 184 7.72 -10.46 9.50
C ILE A 184 8.32 -11.86 9.55
N ALA A 185 8.31 -12.47 10.70
CA ALA A 185 8.92 -13.77 10.94
C ALA A 185 8.05 -14.65 11.84
N LYS A 186 8.39 -15.93 11.91
CA LYS A 186 7.82 -16.82 12.94
C LYS A 186 8.16 -16.29 14.33
N PRO A 187 7.26 -16.41 15.33
CA PRO A 187 7.49 -15.88 16.67
C PRO A 187 8.84 -16.31 17.29
N ALA A 188 9.23 -17.58 17.06
CA ALA A 188 10.50 -18.13 17.56
C ALA A 188 11.75 -17.52 16.90
N ASN A 189 11.60 -16.90 15.73
CA ASN A 189 12.72 -16.35 14.94
C ASN A 189 12.70 -14.81 14.92
N ARG A 190 11.65 -14.18 15.43
CA ARG A 190 11.55 -12.72 15.48
C ARG A 190 12.45 -12.19 16.59
N VAL A 191 13.33 -11.27 16.21
CA VAL A 191 14.36 -10.74 17.11
C VAL A 191 13.91 -9.46 17.81
N THR A 192 12.99 -8.70 17.21
CA THR A 192 12.63 -7.36 17.65
C THR A 192 11.21 -7.29 18.19
N GLU A 193 11.03 -6.45 19.18
CA GLU A 193 9.82 -6.41 19.99
C GLU A 193 8.73 -5.54 19.39
N ASN A 194 9.08 -4.37 18.83
CA ASN A 194 8.08 -3.40 18.40
C ASN A 194 8.05 -3.11 16.90
N ASN A 195 9.09 -3.44 16.16
CA ASN A 195 9.18 -3.27 14.71
C ASN A 195 8.92 -4.57 13.93
N GLY A 196 7.98 -5.39 14.40
CA GLY A 196 7.68 -6.63 13.70
C GLY A 196 6.37 -7.29 14.13
N VAL A 197 5.90 -8.18 13.26
CA VAL A 197 4.70 -9.00 13.43
C VAL A 197 4.96 -10.45 13.12
N ASP A 198 4.07 -11.33 13.59
CA ASP A 198 4.17 -12.76 13.31
C ASP A 198 3.73 -13.08 11.88
N ALA A 199 4.48 -13.98 11.24
CA ALA A 199 4.13 -14.50 9.94
C ALA A 199 2.86 -15.36 10.01
N ILE A 200 2.06 -15.31 8.96
CA ILE A 200 0.86 -16.11 8.81
C ILE A 200 1.23 -17.60 8.77
N SER A 201 0.58 -18.39 9.63
CA SER A 201 0.77 -19.83 9.65
C SER A 201 0.38 -20.46 8.30
N GLY A 202 1.28 -21.27 7.74
CA GLY A 202 1.10 -21.85 6.41
C GLY A 202 1.40 -20.93 5.23
N ALA A 203 1.67 -19.64 5.47
CA ALA A 203 2.00 -18.66 4.43
C ALA A 203 3.33 -17.90 4.73
N THR A 204 4.29 -18.58 5.33
CA THR A 204 5.55 -17.98 5.74
C THR A 204 6.30 -17.29 4.59
N ILE A 205 6.30 -17.87 3.39
CA ILE A 205 7.03 -17.30 2.23
C ILE A 205 6.40 -15.97 1.81
N THR A 206 5.07 -15.92 1.67
CA THR A 206 4.35 -14.67 1.33
C THR A 206 4.52 -13.62 2.43
N SER A 207 4.44 -14.02 3.71
CA SER A 207 4.64 -13.12 4.84
C SER A 207 6.06 -12.52 4.86
N GLN A 208 7.09 -13.35 4.65
CA GLN A 208 8.47 -12.88 4.54
C GLN A 208 8.72 -12.02 3.30
N ALA A 209 8.04 -12.32 2.19
CA ALA A 209 8.11 -11.49 0.99
C ALA A 209 7.50 -10.09 1.26
N LEU A 210 6.41 -10.02 2.02
CA LEU A 210 5.83 -8.76 2.48
C LEU A 210 6.80 -7.99 3.40
N GLY A 211 7.44 -8.67 4.35
CA GLY A 211 8.45 -8.06 5.22
C GLY A 211 9.62 -7.46 4.43
N LYS A 212 10.14 -8.19 3.43
CA LYS A 212 11.17 -7.67 2.52
C LYS A 212 10.69 -6.45 1.74
N THR A 213 9.42 -6.49 1.28
CA THR A 213 8.80 -5.38 0.55
C THR A 213 8.71 -4.14 1.44
N LEU A 214 8.24 -4.27 2.69
CA LEU A 214 8.16 -3.17 3.65
C LEU A 214 9.55 -2.60 3.94
N ASN A 215 10.56 -3.43 4.23
CA ASN A 215 11.93 -2.98 4.46
C ASN A 215 12.48 -2.18 3.29
N GLN A 216 12.28 -2.66 2.06
CA GLN A 216 12.73 -1.97 0.86
C GLN A 216 12.08 -0.59 0.72
N TRP A 217 10.76 -0.49 0.89
CA TRP A 217 10.03 0.76 0.73
C TRP A 217 10.24 1.72 1.89
N PHE A 218 10.28 1.25 3.13
CA PHE A 218 10.63 2.08 4.28
C PHE A 218 12.05 2.65 4.14
N GLY A 219 13.00 1.85 3.61
CA GLY A 219 14.32 2.34 3.28
C GLY A 219 14.31 3.47 2.24
N PHE A 220 13.42 3.42 1.23
CA PHE A 220 13.26 4.52 0.28
C PHE A 220 12.71 5.80 0.94
N TYR A 221 11.80 5.67 1.92
CA TYR A 221 11.18 6.79 2.64
C TYR A 221 11.98 7.26 3.86
N GLN A 222 13.05 6.57 4.26
CA GLN A 222 13.77 6.83 5.51
C GLN A 222 14.19 8.29 5.67
N ASN A 223 14.73 8.91 4.60
CA ASN A 223 15.12 10.32 4.62
C ASN A 223 13.92 11.26 4.75
N TYR A 224 12.78 10.92 4.14
CA TYR A 224 11.56 11.69 4.29
C TYR A 224 11.03 11.62 5.73
N PHE A 225 11.01 10.43 6.34
CA PHE A 225 10.59 10.23 7.72
C PHE A 225 11.50 10.98 8.70
N ALA A 226 12.82 10.91 8.52
CA ALA A 226 13.77 11.62 9.38
C ALA A 226 13.62 13.15 9.31
N LYS A 227 13.33 13.70 8.11
CA LYS A 227 13.17 15.15 7.94
C LYS A 227 11.85 15.68 8.50
N ASN A 228 10.76 14.92 8.38
CA ASN A 228 9.42 15.41 8.67
C ASN A 228 8.87 14.87 10.00
N GLY A 229 9.29 13.68 10.45
CA GLY A 229 8.90 13.12 11.74
C GLY A 229 9.44 13.93 12.94
N ALA A 230 10.67 14.40 12.87
CA ALA A 230 11.27 15.24 13.91
C ALA A 230 10.61 16.64 14.02
N ALA A 231 10.07 17.18 12.91
CA ALA A 231 9.40 18.47 12.90
C ALA A 231 8.06 18.44 13.65
N CYS A 232 7.37 17.29 13.69
CA CYS A 232 6.12 17.15 14.44
C CYS A 232 6.34 17.12 15.96
N GLN A 233 7.47 16.55 16.41
CA GLN A 233 7.80 16.53 17.85
C GLN A 233 8.10 17.94 18.40
N GLN A 234 8.71 18.82 17.62
CA GLN A 234 9.01 20.20 18.03
C GLN A 234 7.77 21.10 18.12
N ASN A 235 6.71 20.82 17.35
CA ASN A 235 5.46 21.57 17.43
C ASN A 235 4.58 21.16 18.62
N CYS A 236 4.77 19.97 19.19
CA CYS A 236 4.06 19.54 20.40
C CYS A 236 4.65 20.10 21.69
N GLU A 237 5.93 20.48 21.71
CA GLU A 237 6.55 21.14 22.88
C GLU A 237 6.12 22.60 23.08
N GLY A 238 5.41 23.20 22.10
CA GLY A 238 4.87 24.57 22.17
C GLY A 238 3.42 24.68 22.65
N CYS A 239 2.69 23.60 22.83
CA CYS A 239 1.30 23.60 23.34
C CYS A 239 1.30 23.39 24.85
N THR A 240 1.42 24.49 25.62
CA THR A 240 1.18 24.54 27.05
C THR A 240 -0.33 24.49 27.35
N GLU A 241 -1.01 23.41 27.08
CA GLU A 241 -2.36 23.09 27.57
C GLU A 241 -2.63 21.60 27.58
N CYS A 242 -1.82 20.85 28.34
CA CYS A 242 -2.23 19.54 28.85
C CYS A 242 -2.45 19.73 30.35
N THR A 243 -3.68 20.00 30.75
CA THR A 243 -4.10 20.00 32.15
C THR A 243 -3.76 18.64 32.77
N GLU A 244 -2.95 18.71 33.82
CA GLU A 244 -2.65 17.60 34.72
C GLU A 244 -3.96 17.00 35.26
N VAL A 245 -4.20 15.72 34.97
CA VAL A 245 -5.21 14.93 35.68
C VAL A 245 -4.53 14.48 36.99
N GLU A 246 -4.83 15.17 38.08
CA GLU A 246 -4.44 14.74 39.42
C GLU A 246 -4.94 13.32 39.71
N PRO A 247 -4.12 12.47 40.34
CA PRO A 247 -4.57 11.16 40.80
C PRO A 247 -5.49 11.36 42.05
N ALA A 248 -6.71 10.86 41.92
CA ALA A 248 -7.67 10.85 43.04
C ALA A 248 -7.09 10.10 44.25
N ASN A 249 -6.97 10.84 45.33
CA ASN A 249 -6.55 10.38 46.66
C ASN A 249 -7.46 9.25 47.16
N THR A 250 -6.85 8.18 47.55
CA THR A 250 -7.42 7.16 48.45
C THR A 250 -7.78 7.79 49.77
N VAL A 251 -9.04 7.70 50.20
CA VAL A 251 -9.47 7.93 51.59
C VAL A 251 -9.65 6.54 52.21
N GLU A 252 -8.80 6.29 53.20
CA GLU A 252 -9.02 5.25 54.24
C GLU A 252 -10.17 5.69 55.15
N GLU A 253 -11.15 4.80 55.37
CA GLU A 253 -11.69 4.41 56.68
C GLU A 253 -12.53 3.13 56.53
#